data_e8dba34c988632719ceebacee91a3e09
#
_entry.id   e8dba34c988632719ceebacee91a3e09
#
_cell.length_a   1.000
_cell.length_b   1.000
_cell.length_c   1.000
_cell.angle_alpha   90.00
_cell.angle_beta   90.00
_cell.angle_gamma   90.00
#
_symmetry.space_group_name_H-M   'P 1'
#
loop_
_entity.id
_entity.type
_entity.pdbx_description
1 polymer ?
#
loop_
_entity_poly.entity_id
_entity_poly.type
_entity_poly.pdbx_seq_one_letter_code
_entity_poly.pdbx_strand_id
1 'polypeptide(L)'
;MTVMGNGAVGASILDRESLRRYREGFEEDGFTVVRGLFGAEEIDRLCAEFAALRAAGPVPGHFEPRAVDGPGVDPLHVWPRVMHPHEINDFAREVLLDARLRTVLETLLEEEVLAAQSMFYFKPPGARGQALHQDNFYLRVEPGTCVAAWVACDVIDRENGGLEVVPGTHRMDLFCPEPADADVSFAREYVPPPAGLAPVPVDMAPGDVLFFNGSLVHGSQPNRAAERFRRSFIGHYVGRSAERIGRFYRTLTMSGARVELAESEGAGPCGTEFAPQGPH
;
A
#
# COMPACT_ATOMS: atom_id res chain seq x y z
N MET A 1 30.25 31.42 -15.16
CA MET A 1 30.02 29.97 -15.06
C MET A 1 28.93 29.79 -14.01
N THR A 2 27.68 29.74 -14.46
CA THR A 2 26.48 29.79 -13.61
C THR A 2 26.07 28.38 -13.31
N VAL A 3 26.12 28.01 -12.05
CA VAL A 3 25.61 26.71 -11.55
C VAL A 3 24.09 26.79 -11.58
N MET A 4 23.47 26.07 -12.49
CA MET A 4 22.02 25.91 -12.52
C MET A 4 21.62 24.89 -11.45
N GLY A 5 20.91 25.37 -10.44
CA GLY A 5 20.45 24.55 -9.33
C GLY A 5 19.31 23.60 -9.74
N ASN A 6 19.47 22.34 -9.36
CA ASN A 6 18.52 21.23 -9.54
C ASN A 6 17.44 21.23 -8.43
N GLY A 7 16.96 22.41 -8.02
CA GLY A 7 16.03 22.56 -6.89
C GLY A 7 14.56 22.81 -7.25
N ALA A 8 14.17 22.81 -8.55
CA ALA A 8 12.89 23.38 -8.94
C ALA A 8 11.75 22.38 -9.26
N VAL A 9 12.04 21.10 -9.43
CA VAL A 9 11.01 20.10 -9.83
C VAL A 9 10.17 19.62 -8.64
N GLY A 10 10.78 19.46 -7.47
CA GLY A 10 10.06 18.97 -6.28
C GLY A 10 9.11 19.99 -5.62
N ALA A 11 9.33 21.29 -5.81
CA ALA A 11 8.49 22.33 -5.19
C ALA A 11 7.14 22.52 -5.90
N SER A 12 7.06 22.22 -7.19
CA SER A 12 5.83 22.44 -7.96
C SER A 12 4.77 21.34 -7.79
N ILE A 13 5.15 20.10 -7.47
CA ILE A 13 4.20 19.01 -7.30
C ILE A 13 3.47 19.04 -5.95
N LEU A 14 3.99 19.74 -4.97
CA LEU A 14 3.38 19.92 -3.64
C LEU A 14 2.95 21.38 -3.41
N ASP A 15 2.78 22.15 -4.48
CA ASP A 15 2.20 23.48 -4.34
C ASP A 15 0.71 23.42 -3.99
N ARG A 16 0.17 24.54 -3.52
CA ARG A 16 -1.21 24.62 -3.01
C ARG A 16 -2.25 24.19 -4.06
N GLU A 17 -2.04 24.47 -5.33
CA GLU A 17 -2.97 24.12 -6.41
C GLU A 17 -2.93 22.61 -6.69
N SER A 18 -1.74 22.02 -6.74
CA SER A 18 -1.56 20.57 -6.92
C SER A 18 -2.16 19.79 -5.74
N LEU A 19 -1.89 20.23 -4.50
CA LEU A 19 -2.47 19.59 -3.31
C LEU A 19 -4.01 19.66 -3.32
N ARG A 20 -4.60 20.77 -3.75
CA ARG A 20 -6.05 20.88 -3.90
C ARG A 20 -6.59 19.88 -4.92
N ARG A 21 -5.95 19.74 -6.08
CA ARG A 21 -6.36 18.77 -7.13
C ARG A 21 -6.24 17.32 -6.63
N TYR A 22 -5.18 16.99 -5.88
CA TYR A 22 -5.04 15.65 -5.30
C TYR A 22 -6.17 15.35 -4.33
N ARG A 23 -6.54 16.32 -3.50
CA ARG A 23 -7.66 16.17 -2.58
C ARG A 23 -9.00 16.02 -3.32
N GLU A 24 -9.29 16.86 -4.30
CA GLU A 24 -10.51 16.78 -5.11
C GLU A 24 -10.66 15.40 -5.75
N GLY A 25 -9.61 14.87 -6.39
CA GLY A 25 -9.63 13.52 -6.97
C GLY A 25 -9.82 12.43 -5.92
N PHE A 26 -9.16 12.55 -4.77
CA PHE A 26 -9.32 11.59 -3.67
C PHE A 26 -10.73 11.62 -3.08
N GLU A 27 -11.35 12.79 -2.93
CA GLU A 27 -12.73 12.92 -2.48
C GLU A 27 -13.74 12.38 -3.51
N GLU A 28 -13.48 12.56 -4.81
CA GLU A 28 -14.37 12.12 -5.87
C GLU A 28 -14.29 10.62 -6.11
N ASP A 29 -13.07 10.09 -6.31
CA ASP A 29 -12.83 8.74 -6.78
C ASP A 29 -12.36 7.77 -5.68
N GLY A 30 -11.93 8.29 -4.52
CA GLY A 30 -11.34 7.51 -3.44
C GLY A 30 -9.83 7.29 -3.58
N PHE A 31 -9.20 7.86 -4.61
CA PHE A 31 -7.76 7.77 -4.83
C PHE A 31 -7.22 8.97 -5.61
N THR A 32 -5.91 9.16 -5.53
CA THR A 32 -5.18 10.12 -6.35
C THR A 32 -3.74 9.63 -6.59
N VAL A 33 -3.13 10.04 -7.70
CA VAL A 33 -1.74 9.71 -8.03
C VAL A 33 -0.89 10.97 -8.02
N VAL A 34 0.12 10.98 -7.17
CA VAL A 34 1.16 12.02 -7.17
C VAL A 34 2.34 11.52 -7.98
N ARG A 35 2.57 12.11 -9.14
CA ARG A 35 3.62 11.69 -10.06
C ARG A 35 4.99 12.19 -9.63
N GLY A 36 5.99 11.31 -9.63
CA GLY A 36 7.38 11.65 -9.35
C GLY A 36 7.62 12.21 -7.95
N LEU A 37 6.89 11.76 -6.93
CA LEU A 37 7.06 12.21 -5.56
C LEU A 37 8.43 11.81 -4.99
N PHE A 38 8.94 10.64 -5.39
CA PHE A 38 10.28 10.17 -5.08
C PHE A 38 11.18 10.20 -6.32
N GLY A 39 12.43 10.61 -6.13
CA GLY A 39 13.43 10.64 -7.20
C GLY A 39 13.98 9.23 -7.51
N ALA A 40 14.60 9.09 -8.68
CA ALA A 40 15.15 7.82 -9.14
C ALA A 40 16.19 7.25 -8.15
N GLU A 41 17.08 8.07 -7.61
CA GLU A 41 18.09 7.64 -6.64
C GLU A 41 17.49 7.11 -5.33
N GLU A 42 16.36 7.66 -4.89
CA GLU A 42 15.65 7.20 -3.69
C GLU A 42 14.99 5.84 -3.95
N ILE A 43 14.40 5.66 -5.12
CA ILE A 43 13.80 4.39 -5.54
C ILE A 43 14.85 3.32 -5.73
N ASP A 44 15.98 3.63 -6.35
CA ASP A 44 17.10 2.70 -6.52
C ASP A 44 17.64 2.27 -5.16
N ARG A 45 17.81 3.22 -4.22
CA ARG A 45 18.22 2.90 -2.84
C ARG A 45 17.19 2.00 -2.16
N LEU A 46 15.90 2.31 -2.27
CA LEU A 46 14.84 1.49 -1.70
C LEU A 46 14.89 0.05 -2.22
N CYS A 47 15.02 -0.12 -3.53
CA CYS A 47 15.17 -1.43 -4.15
C CYS A 47 16.42 -2.17 -3.68
N ALA A 48 17.55 -1.47 -3.53
CA ALA A 48 18.82 -2.04 -3.06
C ALA A 48 18.73 -2.51 -1.61
N GLU A 49 18.11 -1.74 -0.72
CA GLU A 49 17.89 -2.10 0.69
C GLU A 49 17.09 -3.41 0.81
N PHE A 50 16.00 -3.55 0.05
CA PHE A 50 15.20 -4.77 0.10
C PHE A 50 15.85 -5.97 -0.63
N ALA A 51 16.67 -5.72 -1.65
CA ALA A 51 17.50 -6.76 -2.24
C ALA A 51 18.55 -7.28 -1.24
N ALA A 52 19.19 -6.38 -0.48
CA ALA A 52 20.13 -6.72 0.58
C ALA A 52 19.45 -7.49 1.73
N LEU A 53 18.25 -7.03 2.18
CA LEU A 53 17.46 -7.74 3.19
C LEU A 53 17.15 -9.17 2.75
N ARG A 54 16.73 -9.35 1.51
CA ARG A 54 16.47 -10.68 0.96
C ARG A 54 17.73 -11.54 0.92
N ALA A 55 18.87 -10.97 0.50
CA ALA A 55 20.14 -11.70 0.44
C ALA A 55 20.67 -12.11 1.83
N ALA A 56 20.34 -11.33 2.86
CA ALA A 56 20.68 -11.64 4.25
C ALA A 56 19.87 -12.84 4.81
N GLY A 57 18.74 -13.17 4.20
CA GLY A 57 17.91 -14.32 4.58
C GLY A 57 16.66 -13.97 5.41
N PRO A 58 16.02 -14.98 6.02
CA PRO A 58 14.76 -14.79 6.75
C PRO A 58 14.90 -13.87 7.96
N VAL A 59 13.87 -13.05 8.19
CA VAL A 59 13.71 -12.24 9.40
C VAL A 59 12.37 -12.65 10.05
N PRO A 60 12.39 -13.38 11.17
CA PRO A 60 11.18 -13.89 11.81
C PRO A 60 10.13 -12.81 12.06
N GLY A 61 8.88 -13.08 11.66
CA GLY A 61 7.77 -12.13 11.78
C GLY A 61 7.71 -11.05 10.71
N HIS A 62 8.78 -10.85 9.92
CA HIS A 62 8.87 -9.80 8.90
C HIS A 62 9.09 -10.32 7.48
N PHE A 63 10.02 -11.24 7.29
CA PHE A 63 10.34 -11.82 5.98
C PHE A 63 10.68 -13.29 6.13
N GLU A 64 9.81 -14.16 5.66
CA GLU A 64 9.93 -15.62 5.83
C GLU A 64 9.80 -16.34 4.47
N PRO A 65 10.83 -16.25 3.61
CA PRO A 65 10.85 -16.99 2.36
C PRO A 65 10.93 -18.50 2.63
N ARG A 66 10.22 -19.25 1.83
CA ARG A 66 10.20 -20.73 1.88
C ARG A 66 10.87 -21.27 0.63
N ALA A 67 11.85 -22.13 0.81
CA ALA A 67 12.36 -22.93 -0.30
C ALA A 67 11.27 -23.94 -0.68
N VAL A 68 10.72 -23.80 -1.86
CA VAL A 68 9.72 -24.73 -2.41
C VAL A 68 10.18 -25.13 -3.79
N ASP A 69 10.46 -26.41 -3.98
CA ASP A 69 10.88 -26.96 -5.27
C ASP A 69 9.69 -27.60 -5.99
N GLY A 70 9.53 -27.29 -7.27
CA GLY A 70 8.53 -27.96 -8.12
C GLY A 70 7.91 -27.04 -9.17
N PRO A 71 7.40 -27.60 -10.27
CA PRO A 71 6.67 -26.85 -11.27
C PRO A 71 5.33 -26.35 -10.71
N GLY A 72 4.96 -25.11 -11.01
CA GLY A 72 3.68 -24.52 -10.59
C GLY A 72 3.66 -23.92 -9.18
N VAL A 73 4.79 -23.85 -8.50
CA VAL A 73 4.89 -23.18 -7.20
C VAL A 73 4.79 -21.66 -7.41
N ASP A 74 3.91 -21.00 -6.63
CA ASP A 74 3.82 -19.55 -6.65
C ASP A 74 5.14 -18.91 -6.21
N PRO A 75 5.75 -18.07 -7.05
CA PRO A 75 6.98 -17.36 -6.71
C PRO A 75 6.92 -16.56 -5.41
N LEU A 76 5.72 -16.20 -4.93
CA LEU A 76 5.54 -15.51 -3.65
C LEU A 76 5.99 -16.34 -2.43
N HIS A 77 6.17 -17.66 -2.55
CA HIS A 77 6.80 -18.45 -1.49
C HIS A 77 8.28 -18.12 -1.32
N VAL A 78 8.98 -17.86 -2.43
CA VAL A 78 10.40 -17.50 -2.44
C VAL A 78 10.61 -15.99 -2.28
N TRP A 79 9.63 -15.20 -2.71
CA TRP A 79 9.61 -13.75 -2.68
C TRP A 79 8.38 -13.24 -1.90
N PRO A 80 8.21 -13.62 -0.61
CA PRO A 80 7.10 -13.10 0.17
C PRO A 80 7.24 -11.58 0.34
N ARG A 81 6.14 -10.94 0.65
CA ARG A 81 6.18 -9.54 1.08
C ARG A 81 6.96 -9.41 2.39
N VAL A 82 7.63 -8.27 2.57
CA VAL A 82 8.22 -7.90 3.86
C VAL A 82 7.18 -7.16 4.67
N MET A 83 6.87 -7.66 5.86
CA MET A 83 5.89 -7.07 6.76
C MET A 83 6.57 -6.14 7.77
N HIS A 84 6.00 -4.96 7.99
CA HIS A 84 6.51 -3.95 8.92
C HIS A 84 8.01 -3.65 8.76
N PRO A 85 8.54 -3.46 7.53
CA PRO A 85 9.95 -3.22 7.34
C PRO A 85 10.48 -2.01 8.11
N HIS A 86 9.64 -1.04 8.45
CA HIS A 86 10.00 0.11 9.27
C HIS A 86 10.45 -0.24 10.71
N GLU A 87 10.20 -1.46 11.16
CA GLU A 87 10.65 -1.95 12.47
C GLU A 87 12.06 -2.55 12.43
N ILE A 88 12.56 -2.93 11.24
CA ILE A 88 13.80 -3.67 11.05
C ILE A 88 14.78 -3.02 10.06
N ASN A 89 14.40 -1.91 9.43
CA ASN A 89 15.23 -1.18 8.47
C ASN A 89 14.98 0.32 8.61
N ASP A 90 16.03 1.08 8.95
CA ASP A 90 15.94 2.52 9.21
C ASP A 90 15.51 3.30 7.98
N PHE A 91 15.98 2.92 6.78
CA PHE A 91 15.58 3.60 5.56
C PHE A 91 14.11 3.36 5.21
N ALA A 92 13.61 2.15 5.43
CA ALA A 92 12.17 1.88 5.29
C ALA A 92 11.33 2.74 6.25
N ARG A 93 11.86 2.99 7.45
CA ARG A 93 11.23 3.90 8.43
C ARG A 93 11.30 5.36 7.97
N GLU A 94 12.43 5.81 7.42
CA GLU A 94 12.56 7.14 6.82
C GLU A 94 11.53 7.35 5.70
N VAL A 95 11.37 6.38 4.79
CA VAL A 95 10.37 6.43 3.72
C VAL A 95 8.94 6.47 4.27
N LEU A 96 8.61 5.63 5.26
CA LEU A 96 7.28 5.62 5.87
C LEU A 96 6.93 6.98 6.50
N LEU A 97 7.90 7.65 7.10
CA LEU A 97 7.72 8.92 7.82
C LEU A 97 8.13 10.15 6.99
N ASP A 98 8.25 10.01 5.67
CA ASP A 98 8.69 11.09 4.78
C ASP A 98 7.76 12.29 4.82
N ALA A 99 8.34 13.48 4.91
CA ALA A 99 7.61 14.75 5.00
C ALA A 99 6.72 15.03 3.78
N ARG A 100 7.07 14.52 2.60
CA ARG A 100 6.26 14.65 1.38
C ARG A 100 4.99 13.81 1.48
N LEU A 101 5.11 12.56 1.95
CA LEU A 101 3.95 11.70 2.24
C LEU A 101 3.05 12.35 3.28
N ARG A 102 3.64 12.85 4.37
CA ARG A 102 2.91 13.59 5.40
C ARG A 102 2.11 14.74 4.82
N THR A 103 2.74 15.60 3.99
CA THR A 103 2.10 16.79 3.40
C THR A 103 0.87 16.39 2.58
N VAL A 104 0.99 15.36 1.74
CA VAL A 104 -0.15 14.88 0.94
C VAL A 104 -1.22 14.30 1.84
N LEU A 105 -0.87 13.38 2.74
CA LEU A 105 -1.82 12.69 3.62
C LEU A 105 -2.60 13.66 4.52
N GLU A 106 -1.93 14.64 5.14
CA GLU A 106 -2.59 15.66 5.96
C GLU A 106 -3.50 16.58 5.11
N THR A 107 -3.19 16.77 3.81
CA THR A 107 -4.08 17.45 2.88
C THR A 107 -5.32 16.63 2.54
N LEU A 108 -5.15 15.31 2.33
CA LEU A 108 -6.26 14.41 1.98
C LEU A 108 -7.23 14.20 3.15
N LEU A 109 -6.70 14.10 4.37
CA LEU A 109 -7.48 13.83 5.58
C LEU A 109 -7.88 15.08 6.37
N GLU A 110 -7.31 16.25 6.06
CA GLU A 110 -7.49 17.51 6.79
C GLU A 110 -7.14 17.44 8.29
N GLU A 111 -6.32 16.50 8.67
CA GLU A 111 -5.85 16.33 10.04
C GLU A 111 -4.42 15.76 10.08
N GLU A 112 -3.79 15.80 11.25
CA GLU A 112 -2.53 15.08 11.48
C GLU A 112 -2.71 13.58 11.23
N VAL A 113 -1.67 12.92 10.73
CA VAL A 113 -1.69 11.50 10.42
C VAL A 113 -0.74 10.71 11.30
N LEU A 114 -1.12 9.46 11.53
CA LEU A 114 -0.30 8.44 12.19
C LEU A 114 0.03 7.35 11.16
N ALA A 115 1.28 6.94 11.10
CA ALA A 115 1.68 5.76 10.33
C ALA A 115 1.34 4.49 11.12
N ALA A 116 0.66 3.53 10.48
CA ALA A 116 0.17 2.32 11.14
C ALA A 116 0.85 1.03 10.67
N GLN A 117 1.29 0.98 9.42
CA GLN A 117 1.89 -0.22 8.81
C GLN A 117 2.81 0.17 7.66
N SER A 118 3.81 -0.66 7.39
CA SER A 118 4.48 -0.67 6.10
C SER A 118 4.65 -2.07 5.56
N MET A 119 4.77 -2.19 4.24
CA MET A 119 5.07 -3.44 3.53
C MET A 119 5.97 -3.16 2.34
N PHE A 120 6.73 -4.17 1.94
CA PHE A 120 7.40 -4.16 0.64
C PHE A 120 7.03 -5.41 -0.14
N TYR A 121 6.57 -5.23 -1.36
CA TYR A 121 6.24 -6.30 -2.28
C TYR A 121 7.32 -6.45 -3.34
N PHE A 122 7.77 -7.67 -3.58
CA PHE A 122 8.65 -8.00 -4.70
C PHE A 122 7.85 -8.31 -5.98
N LYS A 123 6.79 -9.06 -5.88
CA LYS A 123 5.92 -9.55 -6.96
C LYS A 123 6.68 -9.91 -8.24
N PRO A 124 7.46 -11.02 -8.24
CA PRO A 124 8.22 -11.48 -9.39
C PRO A 124 7.31 -11.97 -10.53
N PRO A 125 7.88 -12.21 -11.74
CA PRO A 125 7.18 -12.90 -12.82
C PRO A 125 6.49 -14.18 -12.35
N GLY A 126 5.25 -14.41 -12.80
CA GLY A 126 4.43 -15.56 -12.44
C GLY A 126 3.77 -15.50 -11.07
N ALA A 127 4.04 -14.48 -10.26
CA ALA A 127 3.39 -14.30 -8.96
C ALA A 127 1.89 -14.05 -9.10
N ARG A 128 1.09 -14.65 -8.21
CA ARG A 128 -0.35 -14.39 -8.14
C ARG A 128 -0.65 -12.94 -7.78
N GLY A 129 -1.87 -12.52 -8.10
CA GLY A 129 -2.42 -11.23 -7.71
C GLY A 129 -2.96 -11.24 -6.29
N GLN A 130 -3.58 -10.12 -5.92
CA GLN A 130 -4.43 -10.01 -4.75
C GLN A 130 -5.83 -9.66 -5.25
N ALA A 131 -6.81 -10.49 -4.96
CA ALA A 131 -8.20 -10.25 -5.33
C ALA A 131 -8.69 -8.89 -4.79
N LEU A 132 -9.72 -8.36 -5.42
CA LEU A 132 -10.32 -7.10 -4.99
C LEU A 132 -10.76 -7.18 -3.52
N HIS A 133 -10.43 -6.17 -2.73
CA HIS A 133 -10.67 -6.09 -1.29
C HIS A 133 -10.72 -4.62 -0.84
N GLN A 134 -10.97 -4.41 0.44
CA GLN A 134 -10.92 -3.11 1.11
C GLN A 134 -9.96 -3.21 2.29
N ASP A 135 -8.95 -2.34 2.36
CA ASP A 135 -7.92 -2.40 3.40
C ASP A 135 -8.49 -2.23 4.81
N ASN A 136 -9.53 -1.38 4.96
CA ASN A 136 -10.12 -1.15 6.27
C ASN A 136 -10.87 -2.38 6.83
N PHE A 137 -11.14 -3.38 6.00
CA PHE A 137 -11.60 -4.69 6.47
C PHE A 137 -10.56 -5.34 7.41
N TYR A 138 -9.28 -5.14 7.14
CA TYR A 138 -8.17 -5.68 7.93
C TYR A 138 -7.71 -4.73 9.02
N LEU A 139 -7.54 -3.44 8.69
CA LEU A 139 -7.03 -2.44 9.65
C LEU A 139 -8.08 -2.06 10.70
N ARG A 140 -9.35 -2.06 10.34
CA ARG A 140 -10.48 -1.84 11.26
C ARG A 140 -10.36 -0.55 12.07
N VAL A 141 -10.04 0.54 11.35
CA VAL A 141 -9.91 1.88 11.92
C VAL A 141 -11.28 2.43 12.30
N GLU A 142 -11.41 2.95 13.49
CA GLU A 142 -12.64 3.55 14.04
C GLU A 142 -12.31 4.79 14.90
N PRO A 143 -13.03 5.93 14.70
CA PRO A 143 -13.84 6.26 13.53
C PRO A 143 -13.00 6.41 12.25
N GLY A 144 -13.65 6.39 11.09
CA GLY A 144 -13.04 6.64 9.80
C GLY A 144 -12.43 5.40 9.14
N THR A 145 -11.31 5.59 8.46
CA THR A 145 -10.64 4.56 7.67
C THR A 145 -9.13 4.82 7.60
N CYS A 146 -8.37 3.86 7.10
CA CYS A 146 -6.98 4.09 6.75
C CYS A 146 -6.86 4.74 5.35
N VAL A 147 -5.67 5.27 5.08
CA VAL A 147 -5.22 5.68 3.74
C VAL A 147 -3.92 4.95 3.44
N ALA A 148 -3.84 4.33 2.28
CA ALA A 148 -2.59 3.76 1.79
C ALA A 148 -1.83 4.79 0.95
N ALA A 149 -0.49 4.82 1.11
CA ALA A 149 0.44 5.44 0.19
C ALA A 149 1.28 4.33 -0.46
N TRP A 150 1.02 4.06 -1.71
CA TRP A 150 1.62 2.98 -2.48
C TRP A 150 2.68 3.53 -3.44
N VAL A 151 3.95 3.36 -3.11
CA VAL A 151 5.11 3.87 -3.87
C VAL A 151 5.50 2.86 -4.94
N ALA A 152 5.47 3.27 -6.20
CA ALA A 152 5.94 2.46 -7.32
C ALA A 152 7.47 2.42 -7.35
N CYS A 153 8.05 1.23 -7.34
CA CYS A 153 9.49 1.03 -7.47
C CYS A 153 9.92 0.62 -8.90
N ASP A 154 8.98 0.20 -9.72
CA ASP A 154 9.17 -0.19 -11.12
C ASP A 154 8.20 0.57 -12.02
N VAL A 155 8.34 0.42 -13.33
CA VAL A 155 7.26 0.73 -14.27
C VAL A 155 6.15 -0.27 -14.03
N ILE A 156 5.00 0.22 -13.63
CA ILE A 156 3.83 -0.57 -13.23
C ILE A 156 2.75 -0.44 -14.30
N ASP A 157 2.28 -1.57 -14.76
CA ASP A 157 1.18 -1.67 -15.72
C ASP A 157 0.39 -2.98 -15.50
N ARG A 158 -0.60 -3.22 -16.36
CA ARG A 158 -1.43 -4.42 -16.27
C ARG A 158 -0.65 -5.72 -16.49
N GLU A 159 0.43 -5.69 -17.30
CA GLU A 159 1.19 -6.89 -17.63
C GLU A 159 1.97 -7.41 -16.42
N ASN A 160 2.63 -6.52 -15.63
CA ASN A 160 3.36 -6.94 -14.44
C ASN A 160 2.50 -6.95 -13.16
N GLY A 161 1.18 -6.92 -13.30
CA GLY A 161 0.24 -7.05 -12.21
C GLY A 161 0.15 -5.80 -11.34
N GLY A 162 0.04 -4.64 -11.97
CA GLY A 162 -0.24 -3.37 -11.36
C GLY A 162 -1.57 -3.36 -10.60
N LEU A 163 -1.77 -2.32 -9.79
CA LEU A 163 -3.01 -2.12 -9.07
C LEU A 163 -4.15 -1.75 -10.01
N GLU A 164 -5.35 -2.21 -9.65
CA GLU A 164 -6.61 -1.75 -10.19
C GLU A 164 -7.51 -1.32 -9.03
N VAL A 165 -8.28 -0.25 -9.25
CA VAL A 165 -9.17 0.35 -8.26
C VAL A 165 -10.58 0.44 -8.83
N VAL A 166 -11.60 0.42 -7.98
CA VAL A 166 -13.01 0.64 -8.37
C VAL A 166 -13.43 2.01 -7.86
N PRO A 167 -13.37 3.07 -8.70
CA PRO A 167 -13.63 4.44 -8.29
C PRO A 167 -15.00 4.62 -7.63
N GLY A 168 -15.05 5.48 -6.60
CA GLY A 168 -16.28 5.83 -5.89
C GLY A 168 -16.72 4.84 -4.81
N THR A 169 -16.15 3.63 -4.75
CA THR A 169 -16.54 2.61 -3.75
C THR A 169 -16.11 2.95 -2.32
N HIS A 170 -15.20 3.89 -2.14
CA HIS A 170 -14.77 4.39 -0.82
C HIS A 170 -15.89 5.06 0.00
N ARG A 171 -16.96 5.48 -0.67
CA ARG A 171 -18.17 6.08 -0.03
C ARG A 171 -19.18 5.03 0.40
N MET A 172 -18.93 3.77 0.09
CA MET A 172 -19.81 2.65 0.42
C MET A 172 -19.36 2.01 1.74
N ASP A 173 -20.26 1.27 2.37
CA ASP A 173 -19.91 0.46 3.53
C ASP A 173 -18.89 -0.62 3.16
N LEU A 174 -18.23 -1.19 4.17
CA LEU A 174 -17.37 -2.34 3.96
C LEU A 174 -18.20 -3.53 3.48
N PHE A 175 -17.80 -4.10 2.36
CA PHE A 175 -18.44 -5.28 1.80
C PHE A 175 -17.95 -6.54 2.49
N CYS A 176 -18.87 -7.47 2.74
CA CYS A 176 -18.47 -8.79 3.18
C CYS A 176 -17.84 -9.56 2.02
N PRO A 177 -16.60 -10.04 2.18
CA PRO A 177 -15.91 -10.72 1.09
C PRO A 177 -16.53 -12.09 0.82
N GLU A 178 -16.31 -12.54 -0.41
CA GLU A 178 -16.53 -13.92 -0.86
C GLU A 178 -15.17 -14.64 -0.94
N PRO A 179 -15.14 -15.99 -1.05
CA PRO A 179 -13.91 -16.71 -1.29
C PRO A 179 -13.26 -16.29 -2.63
N ALA A 180 -11.97 -15.92 -2.59
CA ALA A 180 -11.21 -15.60 -3.79
C ALA A 180 -10.80 -16.88 -4.54
N ASP A 181 -10.58 -16.74 -5.85
CA ASP A 181 -9.98 -17.80 -6.67
C ASP A 181 -8.49 -17.96 -6.31
N ALA A 182 -8.17 -19.11 -5.70
CA ALA A 182 -6.83 -19.43 -5.22
C ALA A 182 -5.79 -19.61 -6.34
N ASP A 183 -6.21 -19.81 -7.59
CA ASP A 183 -5.28 -19.95 -8.73
C ASP A 183 -4.72 -18.59 -9.17
N VAL A 184 -5.46 -17.51 -8.94
CA VAL A 184 -5.08 -16.17 -9.37
C VAL A 184 -4.79 -15.21 -8.21
N SER A 185 -5.24 -15.51 -6.99
CA SER A 185 -5.06 -14.67 -5.81
C SER A 185 -4.33 -15.42 -4.69
N PHE A 186 -3.39 -14.71 -4.06
CA PHE A 186 -2.78 -15.19 -2.82
C PHE A 186 -3.63 -14.87 -1.57
N ALA A 187 -4.54 -13.89 -1.66
CA ALA A 187 -5.51 -13.58 -0.62
C ALA A 187 -6.73 -14.49 -0.74
N ARG A 188 -7.39 -14.72 0.38
CA ARG A 188 -8.58 -15.60 0.48
C ARG A 188 -9.87 -14.86 0.25
N GLU A 189 -9.85 -13.55 0.44
CA GLU A 189 -10.98 -12.64 0.40
C GLU A 189 -11.11 -12.01 -0.99
N TYR A 190 -12.33 -11.92 -1.49
CA TYR A 190 -12.69 -11.24 -2.72
C TYR A 190 -13.95 -10.41 -2.52
N VAL A 191 -13.88 -9.14 -2.87
CA VAL A 191 -15.03 -8.24 -2.90
C VAL A 191 -15.42 -8.02 -4.37
N PRO A 192 -16.57 -8.54 -4.83
CA PRO A 192 -17.03 -8.31 -6.19
C PRO A 192 -17.32 -6.82 -6.41
N PRO A 193 -16.96 -6.26 -7.57
CA PRO A 193 -17.32 -4.88 -7.90
C PRO A 193 -18.84 -4.68 -7.83
N PRO A 194 -19.31 -3.59 -7.21
CA PRO A 194 -20.74 -3.27 -7.21
C PRO A 194 -21.30 -3.15 -8.62
N ALA A 195 -22.58 -3.46 -8.78
CA ALA A 195 -23.25 -3.42 -10.09
C ALA A 195 -23.08 -2.06 -10.78
N GLY A 196 -22.63 -2.07 -12.02
CA GLY A 196 -22.37 -0.87 -12.81
C GLY A 196 -21.00 -0.23 -12.61
N LEU A 197 -20.19 -0.73 -11.68
CA LEU A 197 -18.81 -0.29 -11.48
C LEU A 197 -17.83 -1.36 -11.98
N ALA A 198 -16.65 -0.93 -12.43
CA ALA A 198 -15.62 -1.82 -12.92
C ALA A 198 -14.24 -1.37 -12.43
N PRO A 199 -13.30 -2.31 -12.21
CA PRO A 199 -11.93 -1.97 -11.90
C PRO A 199 -11.26 -1.22 -13.05
N VAL A 200 -10.51 -0.18 -12.72
CA VAL A 200 -9.66 0.57 -13.65
C VAL A 200 -8.19 0.38 -13.26
N PRO A 201 -7.29 0.11 -14.22
CA PRO A 201 -5.86 -0.04 -13.93
C PRO A 201 -5.24 1.32 -13.59
N VAL A 202 -4.22 1.29 -12.73
CA VAL A 202 -3.42 2.46 -12.37
C VAL A 202 -1.99 2.25 -12.84
N ASP A 203 -1.68 2.78 -14.03
CA ASP A 203 -0.31 2.74 -14.57
C ASP A 203 0.56 3.78 -13.86
N MET A 204 1.79 3.40 -13.48
CA MET A 204 2.69 4.23 -12.70
C MET A 204 4.14 4.09 -13.19
N ALA A 205 4.89 5.18 -13.06
CA ALA A 205 6.35 5.20 -13.21
C ALA A 205 7.04 5.02 -11.85
N PRO A 206 8.32 4.61 -11.80
CA PRO A 206 9.08 4.60 -10.57
C PRO A 206 9.07 5.98 -9.89
N GLY A 207 8.79 6.02 -8.60
CA GLY A 207 8.70 7.26 -7.83
C GLY A 207 7.31 7.90 -7.78
N ASP A 208 6.35 7.43 -8.57
CA ASP A 208 4.95 7.79 -8.42
C ASP A 208 4.38 7.19 -7.13
N VAL A 209 3.43 7.89 -6.52
CA VAL A 209 2.72 7.41 -5.33
C VAL A 209 1.22 7.46 -5.55
N LEU A 210 0.58 6.32 -5.43
CA LEU A 210 -0.87 6.18 -5.39
C LEU A 210 -1.35 6.29 -3.95
N PHE A 211 -2.17 7.29 -3.66
CA PHE A 211 -2.88 7.41 -2.39
C PHE A 211 -4.31 6.92 -2.58
N PHE A 212 -4.77 6.02 -1.73
CA PHE A 212 -6.14 5.53 -1.80
C PHE A 212 -6.75 5.29 -0.42
N ASN A 213 -8.06 5.52 -0.36
CA ASN A 213 -8.87 5.34 0.85
C ASN A 213 -8.99 3.84 1.18
N GLY A 214 -8.85 3.47 2.44
CA GLY A 214 -8.91 2.08 2.88
C GLY A 214 -10.26 1.38 2.68
N SER A 215 -11.32 2.15 2.42
CA SER A 215 -12.63 1.61 2.02
C SER A 215 -12.80 1.51 0.50
N LEU A 216 -11.82 1.96 -0.30
CA LEU A 216 -11.83 1.80 -1.75
C LEU A 216 -11.63 0.32 -2.11
N VAL A 217 -12.51 -0.23 -2.94
CA VAL A 217 -12.31 -1.58 -3.50
C VAL A 217 -11.17 -1.53 -4.50
N HIS A 218 -10.13 -2.31 -4.24
CA HIS A 218 -8.94 -2.37 -5.08
C HIS A 218 -8.30 -3.76 -5.03
N GLY A 219 -7.39 -4.02 -5.95
CA GLY A 219 -6.68 -5.29 -6.02
C GLY A 219 -5.55 -5.24 -7.03
N SER A 220 -5.02 -6.39 -7.39
CA SER A 220 -3.98 -6.50 -8.41
C SER A 220 -4.05 -7.83 -9.13
N GLN A 221 -3.83 -7.81 -10.45
CA GLN A 221 -3.76 -9.02 -11.26
C GLN A 221 -2.45 -9.81 -11.02
N PRO A 222 -2.37 -11.09 -11.41
CA PRO A 222 -1.11 -11.81 -11.46
C PRO A 222 -0.06 -11.08 -12.32
N ASN A 223 1.21 -11.22 -11.95
CA ASN A 223 2.31 -10.73 -12.80
C ASN A 223 2.52 -11.71 -13.96
N ARG A 224 2.13 -11.29 -15.17
CA ARG A 224 2.27 -12.08 -16.41
C ARG A 224 3.46 -11.67 -17.26
N ALA A 225 4.23 -10.65 -16.83
CA ALA A 225 5.46 -10.25 -17.53
C ALA A 225 6.50 -11.38 -17.44
N ALA A 226 7.28 -11.55 -18.50
CA ALA A 226 8.27 -12.62 -18.58
C ALA A 226 9.45 -12.42 -17.62
N GLU A 227 9.88 -11.14 -17.41
CA GLU A 227 11.10 -10.83 -16.66
C GLU A 227 10.90 -9.65 -15.69
N ARG A 228 9.83 -8.88 -15.81
CA ARG A 228 9.62 -7.67 -15.01
C ARG A 228 9.02 -8.00 -13.65
N PHE A 229 9.69 -7.53 -12.61
CA PHE A 229 9.13 -7.45 -11.25
C PHE A 229 8.08 -6.32 -11.17
N ARG A 230 7.26 -6.38 -10.15
CA ARG A 230 6.42 -5.26 -9.73
C ARG A 230 6.68 -5.00 -8.24
N ARG A 231 7.76 -4.27 -7.97
CA ARG A 231 8.14 -3.90 -6.61
C ARG A 231 7.40 -2.65 -6.17
N SER A 232 7.04 -2.63 -4.91
CA SER A 232 6.37 -1.47 -4.32
C SER A 232 6.61 -1.41 -2.81
N PHE A 233 6.69 -0.18 -2.28
CA PHE A 233 6.63 0.07 -0.85
C PHE A 233 5.26 0.65 -0.51
N ILE A 234 4.61 0.15 0.53
CA ILE A 234 3.29 0.58 0.96
C ILE A 234 3.37 1.05 2.40
N GLY A 235 2.85 2.25 2.68
CA GLY A 235 2.52 2.73 4.02
C GLY A 235 1.01 2.82 4.20
N HIS A 236 0.49 2.37 5.33
CA HIS A 236 -0.88 2.66 5.76
C HIS A 236 -0.86 3.68 6.87
N TYR A 237 -1.76 4.64 6.77
CA TYR A 237 -1.88 5.77 7.68
C TYR A 237 -3.32 5.92 8.14
N VAL A 238 -3.48 6.51 9.31
CA VAL A 238 -4.80 6.81 9.88
C VAL A 238 -4.82 8.26 10.34
N GLY A 239 -5.99 8.89 10.36
CA GLY A 239 -6.15 10.22 10.93
C GLY A 239 -5.88 10.22 12.43
N ARG A 240 -5.45 11.36 12.97
CA ARG A 240 -5.20 11.53 14.42
C ARG A 240 -6.47 11.37 15.25
N SER A 241 -7.63 11.56 14.63
CA SER A 241 -8.96 11.35 15.21
C SER A 241 -9.34 9.88 15.40
N ALA A 242 -8.59 8.92 14.82
CA ALA A 242 -8.81 7.51 15.02
C ALA A 242 -8.59 7.13 16.51
N GLU A 243 -9.54 6.39 17.08
CA GLU A 243 -9.52 5.93 18.46
C GLU A 243 -9.14 4.47 18.58
N ARG A 244 -9.46 3.68 17.54
CA ARG A 244 -9.29 2.23 17.50
C ARG A 244 -8.66 1.77 16.20
N ILE A 245 -7.92 0.66 16.28
CA ILE A 245 -7.31 -0.02 15.13
C ILE A 245 -7.19 -1.52 15.43
N GLY A 246 -7.09 -2.35 14.41
CA GLY A 246 -6.88 -3.78 14.58
C GLY A 246 -5.58 -4.11 15.34
N ARG A 247 -5.60 -5.14 16.15
CA ARG A 247 -4.53 -5.56 17.11
C ARG A 247 -3.14 -5.79 16.51
N PHE A 248 -3.04 -5.92 15.19
CA PHE A 248 -1.77 -6.18 14.50
C PHE A 248 -1.00 -4.91 14.15
N TYR A 249 -1.58 -3.72 14.39
CA TYR A 249 -1.03 -2.45 13.94
C TYR A 249 -0.58 -1.60 15.13
N ARG A 250 0.55 -0.93 14.95
CA ARG A 250 1.18 -0.08 15.98
C ARG A 250 1.46 1.28 15.38
N THR A 251 0.77 2.29 15.88
CA THR A 251 0.82 3.61 15.28
C THR A 251 1.99 4.45 15.76
N LEU A 252 2.54 5.24 14.83
CA LEU A 252 3.61 6.21 15.05
C LEU A 252 3.16 7.58 14.56
N THR A 253 3.53 8.64 15.28
CA THR A 253 3.47 9.98 14.70
C THR A 253 4.43 10.08 13.52
N MET A 254 4.26 11.07 12.66
CA MET A 254 5.20 11.33 11.56
C MET A 254 6.58 11.83 12.03
N SER A 255 6.76 12.08 13.33
CA SER A 255 8.06 12.27 13.97
C SER A 255 8.66 11.00 14.58
N GLY A 256 7.95 9.86 14.47
CA GLY A 256 8.40 8.55 14.91
C GLY A 256 8.09 8.19 16.36
N ALA A 257 7.34 9.02 17.09
CA ALA A 257 6.90 8.70 18.44
C ALA A 257 5.71 7.72 18.40
N ARG A 258 5.72 6.75 19.31
CA ARG A 258 4.64 5.77 19.43
C ARG A 258 3.35 6.40 19.95
N VAL A 259 2.22 6.03 19.37
CA VAL A 259 0.88 6.40 19.81
C VAL A 259 0.07 5.11 19.99
N GLU A 260 -0.53 4.94 21.16
CA GLU A 260 -1.39 3.79 21.43
C GLU A 260 -2.84 4.15 21.07
N LEU A 261 -3.47 3.37 20.22
CA LEU A 261 -4.90 3.37 19.97
C LEU A 261 -5.53 2.15 20.65
N ALA A 262 -6.80 2.22 20.96
CA ALA A 262 -7.52 1.07 21.49
C ALA A 262 -7.64 -0.01 20.41
N GLU A 263 -7.74 -1.27 20.81
CA GLU A 263 -7.98 -2.38 19.88
C GLU A 263 -9.44 -2.38 19.43
N SER A 264 -9.66 -2.55 18.11
CA SER A 264 -11.00 -2.75 17.55
C SER A 264 -11.51 -4.13 17.93
N GLU A 265 -12.62 -4.18 18.64
CA GLU A 265 -13.22 -5.42 19.15
C GLU A 265 -14.12 -6.12 18.10
N GLY A 266 -14.37 -7.41 18.32
CA GLY A 266 -15.29 -8.23 17.53
C GLY A 266 -14.76 -8.64 16.17
N ALA A 267 -15.58 -9.32 15.40
CA ALA A 267 -15.24 -9.90 14.10
C ALA A 267 -15.47 -8.94 12.91
N GLY A 268 -15.87 -7.70 13.17
CA GLY A 268 -16.28 -6.76 12.13
C GLY A 268 -17.69 -7.07 11.58
N PRO A 269 -18.13 -6.35 10.54
CA PRO A 269 -19.50 -6.45 10.02
C PRO A 269 -19.83 -7.81 9.37
N CYS A 270 -18.80 -8.58 9.00
CA CYS A 270 -18.93 -9.82 8.23
C CYS A 270 -18.81 -11.11 9.09
N GLY A 271 -18.85 -10.98 10.41
CA GLY A 271 -18.73 -12.14 11.30
C GLY A 271 -17.31 -12.71 11.36
N THR A 272 -17.18 -13.96 11.81
CA THR A 272 -15.86 -14.58 12.11
C THR A 272 -15.24 -15.36 10.95
N GLU A 273 -15.98 -15.68 9.89
CA GLU A 273 -15.53 -16.54 8.79
C GLU A 273 -14.28 -15.96 8.09
N PHE A 274 -14.29 -14.63 7.87
CA PHE A 274 -13.18 -13.90 7.26
C PHE A 274 -12.44 -13.01 8.27
N ALA A 275 -12.52 -13.32 9.57
CA ALA A 275 -11.79 -12.54 10.57
C ALA A 275 -10.28 -12.57 10.28
N PRO A 276 -9.59 -11.39 10.24
CA PRO A 276 -8.17 -11.33 9.95
C PRO A 276 -7.35 -12.18 10.92
N GLN A 277 -6.52 -13.06 10.40
CA GLN A 277 -5.64 -13.95 11.18
C GLN A 277 -4.24 -13.34 11.37
N GLY A 278 -3.96 -12.20 10.73
CA GLY A 278 -2.70 -11.49 10.75
C GLY A 278 -2.84 -10.09 10.17
N PRO A 279 -1.74 -9.32 10.09
CA PRO A 279 -1.74 -8.03 9.42
C PRO A 279 -2.00 -8.21 7.92
N HIS A 280 -2.57 -7.16 7.34
CA HIS A 280 -2.88 -7.11 5.89
C HIS A 280 -1.67 -7.33 5.01
#